data_e810f2b1b25a68ff05bc2f63040bd887
#
_entry.id   e810f2b1b25a68ff05bc2f63040bd887
#
_cell.length_a   1.000
_cell.length_b   1.000
_cell.length_c   1.000
_cell.angle_alpha   90.00
_cell.angle_beta   90.00
_cell.angle_gamma   90.00
#
_symmetry.space_group_name_H-M   'P 1'
#
loop_
_entity.id
_entity.type
_entity.pdbx_description
1 polymer ?
#
loop_
_entity_poly.entity_id
_entity_poly.type
_entity_poly.pdbx_seq_one_letter_code
_entity_poly.pdbx_strand_id
1 'polypeptide(L)'
;NGLRELRIGATKTIGDYVITDRIHDFLNQPDIALTLIVDNTKHLLHLLEQNTLDYAIIEGFFDKNRFGSQLYRREPFVGICPKDHPFAGREVSVEEILKETLIHRENGSGTLAILEEKLLEHNESLERFHRHICISSFKMIIDLIKSGYGISFVYEVLAKSDPELGIFTLKGEPIVREFNVIYLKHADVREKMEWFL
;
A
#
# COMPACT_ATOMS: atom_id res chain seq x y z
N ASN A 1 20.13 29.12 12.64
CA ASN A 1 19.06 28.50 11.85
C ASN A 1 19.58 27.22 11.21
N GLY A 2 19.34 26.09 11.89
CA GLY A 2 19.83 24.79 11.45
C GLY A 2 18.98 24.16 10.37
N LEU A 3 19.45 23.02 9.86
CA LEU A 3 18.72 22.20 8.91
C LEU A 3 17.43 21.69 9.54
N ARG A 4 16.36 21.66 8.75
CA ARG A 4 15.15 20.93 9.11
C ARG A 4 15.34 19.47 8.70
N GLU A 5 15.62 18.65 9.67
CA GLU A 5 15.81 17.22 9.44
C GLU A 5 14.48 16.50 9.58
N LEU A 6 14.09 15.77 8.54
CA LEU A 6 12.88 14.96 8.52
C LEU A 6 13.22 13.54 8.09
N ARG A 7 12.86 12.57 8.93
CA ARG A 7 13.05 11.14 8.65
C ARG A 7 11.68 10.49 8.62
N ILE A 8 11.20 10.16 7.42
CA ILE A 8 9.87 9.61 7.24
C ILE A 8 9.91 8.27 6.54
N GLY A 9 8.90 7.45 6.82
CA GLY A 9 8.65 6.22 6.10
C GLY A 9 7.37 6.31 5.29
N ALA A 10 7.28 5.52 4.25
CA ALA A 10 6.05 5.33 3.49
C ALA A 10 5.97 3.89 3.01
N THR A 11 4.78 3.30 3.05
CA THR A 11 4.59 1.98 2.44
C THR A 11 4.76 2.10 0.93
N LYS A 12 4.98 0.97 0.26
CA LYS A 12 5.38 0.98 -1.15
C LYS A 12 4.37 1.64 -2.07
N THR A 13 3.09 1.42 -1.85
CA THR A 13 2.05 2.12 -2.63
C THR A 13 2.15 3.62 -2.45
N ILE A 14 2.25 4.06 -1.21
CA ILE A 14 2.28 5.49 -0.88
C ILE A 14 3.58 6.13 -1.37
N GLY A 15 4.71 5.48 -1.10
CA GLY A 15 6.03 6.00 -1.47
C GLY A 15 6.24 6.10 -2.98
N ASP A 16 5.77 5.10 -3.73
CA ASP A 16 6.01 5.05 -5.17
C ASP A 16 4.91 5.73 -6.00
N TYR A 17 3.68 5.84 -5.49
CA TYR A 17 2.53 6.27 -6.31
C TYR A 17 1.73 7.45 -5.74
N VAL A 18 1.97 7.87 -4.50
CA VAL A 18 1.10 8.87 -3.85
C VAL A 18 1.81 10.16 -3.49
N ILE A 19 2.97 10.09 -2.84
CA ILE A 19 3.59 11.26 -2.20
C ILE A 19 4.63 12.00 -3.05
N THR A 20 4.84 11.61 -4.29
CA THR A 20 5.90 12.19 -5.13
C THR A 20 5.81 13.72 -5.21
N ASP A 21 4.62 14.27 -5.45
CA ASP A 21 4.44 15.72 -5.57
C ASP A 21 4.73 16.43 -4.25
N ARG A 22 4.33 15.83 -3.13
CA ARG A 22 4.65 16.37 -1.80
C ARG A 22 6.15 16.39 -1.53
N ILE A 23 6.86 15.37 -1.98
CA ILE A 23 8.33 15.32 -1.86
C ILE A 23 8.94 16.45 -2.68
N HIS A 24 8.48 16.66 -3.92
CA HIS A 24 8.96 17.75 -4.75
C HIS A 24 8.76 19.12 -4.06
N ASP A 25 7.56 19.38 -3.56
CA ASP A 25 7.26 20.64 -2.87
C ASP A 25 8.13 20.82 -1.64
N PHE A 26 8.30 19.77 -0.85
CA PHE A 26 9.12 19.80 0.36
C PHE A 26 10.59 20.13 0.04
N LEU A 27 11.15 19.51 -0.99
CA LEU A 27 12.55 19.69 -1.37
C LEU A 27 12.82 21.08 -2.00
N ASN A 28 11.79 21.80 -2.40
CA ASN A 28 11.94 23.18 -2.88
C ASN A 28 12.12 24.19 -1.73
N GLN A 29 11.90 23.76 -0.49
CA GLN A 29 12.14 24.61 0.68
C GLN A 29 13.63 24.65 1.01
N PRO A 30 14.15 25.76 1.55
CA PRO A 30 15.57 25.83 1.95
C PRO A 30 15.84 25.02 3.21
N ASP A 31 17.09 24.64 3.37
CA ASP A 31 17.61 24.04 4.60
C ASP A 31 16.90 22.75 5.03
N ILE A 32 16.63 21.88 4.05
CA ILE A 32 15.96 20.59 4.26
C ILE A 32 16.99 19.45 4.23
N ALA A 33 16.90 18.56 5.21
CA ALA A 33 17.55 17.27 5.18
C ALA A 33 16.48 16.19 5.29
N LEU A 34 16.27 15.43 4.23
CA LEU A 34 15.22 14.41 4.15
C LEU A 34 15.81 13.01 4.06
N THR A 35 15.30 12.11 4.88
CA THR A 35 15.46 10.67 4.71
C THR A 35 14.07 10.08 4.52
N LEU A 36 13.85 9.40 3.39
CA LEU A 36 12.60 8.69 3.12
C LEU A 36 12.92 7.20 2.96
N ILE A 37 12.27 6.37 3.78
CA ILE A 37 12.37 4.92 3.68
C ILE A 37 11.05 4.37 3.16
N VAL A 38 11.10 3.66 2.05
CA VAL A 38 9.92 3.02 1.44
C VAL A 38 10.02 1.52 1.70
N ASP A 39 9.08 0.98 2.46
CA ASP A 39 9.09 -0.44 2.84
C ASP A 39 7.67 -0.90 3.21
N ASN A 40 7.52 -2.11 3.69
CA ASN A 40 6.22 -2.60 4.11
C ASN A 40 5.81 -2.06 5.49
N THR A 41 4.52 -2.17 5.82
CA THR A 41 3.96 -1.66 7.07
C THR A 41 4.68 -2.23 8.30
N LYS A 42 4.88 -3.53 8.33
CA LYS A 42 5.51 -4.20 9.47
C LYS A 42 6.90 -3.64 9.77
N HIS A 43 7.72 -3.48 8.74
CA HIS A 43 9.07 -2.96 8.88
C HIS A 43 9.06 -1.49 9.32
N LEU A 44 8.19 -0.67 8.76
CA LEU A 44 8.11 0.74 9.13
C LEU A 44 7.67 0.94 10.58
N LEU A 45 6.72 0.14 11.07
CA LEU A 45 6.32 0.20 12.48
C LEU A 45 7.49 -0.15 13.39
N HIS A 46 8.30 -1.13 13.01
CA HIS A 46 9.52 -1.48 13.74
C HIS A 46 10.52 -0.31 13.80
N LEU A 47 10.73 0.37 12.65
CA LEU A 47 11.62 1.53 12.60
C LEU A 47 11.11 2.70 13.45
N LEU A 48 9.81 2.89 13.53
CA LEU A 48 9.21 3.89 14.42
C LEU A 48 9.49 3.55 15.88
N GLU A 49 9.34 2.29 16.28
CA GLU A 49 9.62 1.84 17.65
C GLU A 49 11.08 2.02 18.04
N GLN A 50 11.98 1.95 17.08
CA GLN A 50 13.41 2.17 17.29
C GLN A 50 13.81 3.65 17.20
N ASN A 51 12.86 4.56 17.06
CA ASN A 51 13.12 6.00 16.90
C ASN A 51 13.98 6.32 15.66
N THR A 52 14.00 5.46 14.66
CA THR A 52 14.71 5.68 13.40
C THR A 52 13.98 6.68 12.50
N LEU A 53 12.65 6.72 12.61
CA LEU A 53 11.78 7.61 11.84
C LEU A 53 11.03 8.56 12.76
N ASP A 54 10.73 9.75 12.28
CA ASP A 54 9.87 10.70 12.97
C ASP A 54 8.41 10.28 12.88
N TYR A 55 7.97 9.91 11.68
CA TYR A 55 6.65 9.34 11.44
C TYR A 55 6.67 8.56 10.12
N ALA A 56 5.60 7.84 9.85
CA ALA A 56 5.44 7.10 8.60
C ALA A 56 4.01 7.27 8.09
N ILE A 57 3.85 7.24 6.77
CA ILE A 57 2.53 7.20 6.14
C ILE A 57 2.33 5.76 5.69
N ILE A 58 1.36 5.08 6.28
CA ILE A 58 1.17 3.65 6.06
C ILE A 58 -0.25 3.32 5.61
N GLU A 59 -0.34 2.20 4.95
CA GLU A 59 -1.57 1.44 4.78
C GLU A 59 -1.51 0.24 5.72
N GLY A 60 -2.67 -0.28 6.12
CA GLY A 60 -2.74 -1.50 6.91
C GLY A 60 -2.96 -1.26 8.38
N PHE A 61 -2.90 -2.34 9.13
CA PHE A 61 -3.25 -2.36 10.54
C PHE A 61 -2.07 -1.92 11.42
N PHE A 62 -2.39 -1.25 12.51
CA PHE A 62 -1.41 -0.84 13.51
C PHE A 62 -2.07 -0.85 14.89
N ASP A 63 -1.24 -0.97 15.93
CA ASP A 63 -1.72 -0.99 17.32
C ASP A 63 -1.96 0.44 17.81
N LYS A 64 -3.23 0.79 18.01
CA LYS A 64 -3.65 2.11 18.47
C LYS A 64 -3.25 2.41 19.92
N ASN A 65 -2.80 1.41 20.66
CA ASN A 65 -2.27 1.61 22.01
C ASN A 65 -0.83 2.10 21.98
N ARG A 66 -0.08 1.79 20.94
CA ARG A 66 1.34 2.11 20.80
C ARG A 66 1.58 3.33 19.91
N PHE A 67 0.73 3.55 18.93
CA PHE A 67 0.93 4.59 17.91
C PHE A 67 -0.23 5.57 17.90
N GLY A 68 0.12 6.86 17.77
CA GLY A 68 -0.83 7.88 17.37
C GLY A 68 -1.02 7.87 15.86
N SER A 69 -2.14 8.40 15.41
CA SER A 69 -2.46 8.41 13.98
C SER A 69 -3.24 9.63 13.56
N GLN A 70 -3.09 9.98 12.29
CA GLN A 70 -3.90 11.00 11.62
C GLN A 70 -4.25 10.48 10.24
N LEU A 71 -5.52 10.57 9.87
CA LEU A 71 -5.98 10.16 8.54
C LEU A 71 -5.26 11.00 7.48
N TYR A 72 -4.65 10.32 6.50
CA TYR A 72 -4.04 10.97 5.35
C TYR A 72 -5.01 11.00 4.17
N ARG A 73 -5.52 9.83 3.75
CA ARG A 73 -6.57 9.72 2.74
C ARG A 73 -7.19 8.32 2.73
N ARG A 74 -8.34 8.21 2.08
CA ARG A 74 -8.97 6.92 1.80
C ARG A 74 -8.74 6.54 0.36
N GLU A 75 -8.48 5.25 0.12
CA GLU A 75 -8.19 4.72 -1.21
C GLU A 75 -8.96 3.43 -1.46
N PRO A 76 -9.58 3.27 -2.63
CA PRO A 76 -10.15 1.99 -3.04
C PRO A 76 -9.08 0.94 -3.28
N PHE A 77 -9.42 -0.31 -2.98
CA PHE A 77 -8.58 -1.49 -3.18
C PHE A 77 -9.26 -2.36 -4.23
N VAL A 78 -8.53 -2.69 -5.30
CA VAL A 78 -9.10 -3.31 -6.50
C VAL A 78 -8.24 -4.48 -6.97
N GLY A 79 -8.79 -5.26 -7.91
CA GLY A 79 -8.04 -6.27 -8.63
C GLY A 79 -7.43 -5.72 -9.91
N ILE A 80 -6.28 -6.26 -10.30
CA ILE A 80 -5.66 -5.99 -11.59
C ILE A 80 -5.45 -7.30 -12.36
N CYS A 81 -5.58 -7.20 -13.67
CA CYS A 81 -5.45 -8.31 -14.59
C CYS A 81 -4.90 -7.80 -15.92
N PRO A 82 -4.55 -8.68 -16.86
CA PRO A 82 -4.27 -8.24 -18.23
C PRO A 82 -5.46 -7.46 -18.80
N LYS A 83 -5.19 -6.48 -19.64
CA LYS A 83 -6.22 -5.59 -20.18
C LYS A 83 -7.31 -6.35 -20.97
N ASP A 84 -6.94 -7.45 -21.61
CA ASP A 84 -7.85 -8.29 -22.40
C ASP A 84 -8.44 -9.48 -21.61
N HIS A 85 -8.15 -9.56 -20.32
CA HIS A 85 -8.66 -10.62 -19.46
C HIS A 85 -10.17 -10.48 -19.27
N PRO A 86 -10.91 -11.59 -19.16
CA PRO A 86 -12.37 -11.53 -18.94
C PRO A 86 -12.83 -10.76 -17.71
N PHE A 87 -11.96 -10.61 -16.70
CA PHE A 87 -12.28 -9.87 -15.47
C PHE A 87 -12.29 -8.35 -15.66
N ALA A 88 -11.58 -7.83 -16.67
CA ALA A 88 -11.42 -6.39 -16.83
C ALA A 88 -12.78 -5.68 -16.95
N GLY A 89 -12.98 -4.65 -16.11
CA GLY A 89 -14.18 -3.85 -16.08
C GLY A 89 -15.39 -4.50 -15.39
N ARG A 90 -15.19 -5.61 -14.68
CA ARG A 90 -16.30 -6.37 -14.08
C ARG A 90 -16.19 -6.47 -12.57
N GLU A 91 -17.32 -6.82 -11.95
CA GLU A 91 -17.35 -7.40 -10.61
C GLU A 91 -17.12 -8.90 -10.73
N VAL A 92 -16.24 -9.45 -9.89
CA VAL A 92 -15.78 -10.84 -9.95
C VAL A 92 -15.97 -11.49 -8.60
N SER A 93 -16.47 -12.72 -8.57
CA SER A 93 -16.69 -13.45 -7.33
C SER A 93 -15.38 -14.01 -6.76
N VAL A 94 -15.40 -14.35 -5.48
CA VAL A 94 -14.26 -15.04 -4.85
C VAL A 94 -14.02 -16.39 -5.53
N GLU A 95 -15.07 -17.13 -5.89
CA GLU A 95 -14.93 -18.41 -6.59
C GLU A 95 -14.21 -18.25 -7.93
N GLU A 96 -14.50 -17.17 -8.65
CA GLU A 96 -13.85 -16.91 -9.95
C GLU A 96 -12.37 -16.60 -9.77
N ILE A 97 -11.98 -15.76 -8.79
CA ILE A 97 -10.58 -15.40 -8.62
C ILE A 97 -9.73 -16.59 -8.18
N LEU A 98 -10.28 -17.53 -7.43
CA LEU A 98 -9.54 -18.70 -6.94
C LEU A 98 -9.08 -19.63 -8.08
N LYS A 99 -9.66 -19.54 -9.25
CA LYS A 99 -9.26 -20.31 -10.43
C LYS A 99 -8.02 -19.75 -11.12
N GLU A 100 -7.61 -18.54 -10.73
CA GLU A 100 -6.48 -17.83 -11.33
C GLU A 100 -5.18 -18.05 -10.57
N THR A 101 -4.07 -17.69 -11.20
CA THR A 101 -2.80 -17.51 -10.50
C THR A 101 -2.81 -16.15 -9.82
N LEU A 102 -2.59 -16.12 -8.52
CA LEU A 102 -2.46 -14.89 -7.74
C LEU A 102 -1.00 -14.53 -7.59
N ILE A 103 -0.64 -13.30 -7.95
CA ILE A 103 0.67 -12.74 -7.62
C ILE A 103 0.46 -11.74 -6.50
N HIS A 104 1.08 -11.98 -5.35
CA HIS A 104 0.83 -11.18 -4.15
C HIS A 104 2.12 -10.71 -3.50
N ARG A 105 1.97 -9.70 -2.64
CA ARG A 105 3.07 -9.16 -1.86
C ARG A 105 3.47 -10.11 -0.73
N GLU A 106 4.55 -9.78 -0.09
CA GLU A 106 5.11 -10.56 1.01
C GLU A 106 4.34 -10.35 2.33
N ASN A 107 4.55 -11.25 3.27
CA ASN A 107 4.02 -11.12 4.62
C ASN A 107 4.53 -9.82 5.25
N GLY A 108 3.65 -9.10 5.93
CA GLY A 108 3.93 -7.76 6.48
C GLY A 108 3.47 -6.62 5.58
N SER A 109 3.07 -6.90 4.35
CA SER A 109 2.45 -5.92 3.45
C SER A 109 0.99 -5.68 3.84
N GLY A 110 0.59 -4.42 3.89
CA GLY A 110 -0.80 -4.06 4.14
C GLY A 110 -1.75 -4.54 3.05
N THR A 111 -1.32 -4.55 1.79
CA THR A 111 -2.14 -5.05 0.68
C THR A 111 -2.42 -6.54 0.80
N LEU A 112 -1.45 -7.32 1.19
CA LEU A 112 -1.65 -8.74 1.44
C LEU A 112 -2.63 -8.96 2.59
N ALA A 113 -2.50 -8.20 3.68
CA ALA A 113 -3.39 -8.32 4.83
C ALA A 113 -4.86 -8.07 4.47
N ILE A 114 -5.14 -7.09 3.60
CA ILE A 114 -6.50 -6.81 3.15
C ILE A 114 -7.06 -7.99 2.37
N LEU A 115 -6.29 -8.56 1.44
CA LEU A 115 -6.74 -9.70 0.65
C LEU A 115 -7.01 -10.91 1.55
N GLU A 116 -6.12 -11.20 2.47
CA GLU A 116 -6.30 -12.32 3.40
C GLU A 116 -7.56 -12.16 4.25
N GLU A 117 -7.83 -10.94 4.73
CA GLU A 117 -9.05 -10.63 5.47
C GLU A 117 -10.31 -10.91 4.63
N LYS A 118 -10.31 -10.49 3.36
CA LYS A 118 -11.44 -10.71 2.45
C LYS A 118 -11.64 -12.20 2.13
N LEU A 119 -10.57 -12.93 1.93
CA LEU A 119 -10.66 -14.38 1.74
C LEU A 119 -11.23 -15.06 2.99
N LEU A 120 -10.78 -14.65 4.17
CA LEU A 120 -11.26 -15.22 5.43
C LEU A 120 -12.76 -14.99 5.64
N GLU A 121 -13.30 -13.83 5.23
CA GLU A 121 -14.74 -13.55 5.27
C GLU A 121 -15.54 -14.57 4.44
N HIS A 122 -14.94 -15.15 3.42
CA HIS A 122 -15.52 -16.20 2.58
C HIS A 122 -15.06 -17.60 2.97
N ASN A 123 -14.41 -17.73 4.13
CA ASN A 123 -13.85 -19.00 4.60
C ASN A 123 -12.83 -19.59 3.61
N GLU A 124 -12.05 -18.75 2.97
CA GLU A 124 -11.03 -19.12 1.98
C GLU A 124 -9.65 -18.59 2.40
N SER A 125 -8.60 -19.05 1.71
CA SER A 125 -7.22 -18.68 2.00
C SER A 125 -6.39 -18.63 0.72
N LEU A 126 -5.15 -18.16 0.80
CA LEU A 126 -4.24 -18.08 -0.36
C LEU A 126 -4.00 -19.44 -1.02
N GLU A 127 -3.96 -20.50 -0.24
CA GLU A 127 -3.71 -21.87 -0.74
C GLU A 127 -4.83 -22.38 -1.65
N ARG A 128 -5.98 -21.75 -1.63
CA ARG A 128 -7.13 -22.12 -2.46
C ARG A 128 -7.04 -21.58 -3.89
N PHE A 129 -6.14 -20.66 -4.15
CA PHE A 129 -5.88 -20.23 -5.52
C PHE A 129 -5.30 -21.38 -6.34
N HIS A 130 -5.54 -21.38 -7.64
CA HIS A 130 -4.93 -22.34 -8.56
C HIS A 130 -3.40 -22.39 -8.36
N ARG A 131 -2.80 -21.21 -8.22
CA ARG A 131 -1.39 -21.04 -7.90
C ARG A 131 -1.22 -19.66 -7.26
N HIS A 132 -0.26 -19.53 -6.33
CA HIS A 132 0.06 -18.20 -5.80
C HIS A 132 1.57 -17.99 -5.78
N ILE A 133 1.98 -16.78 -6.08
CA ILE A 133 3.38 -16.37 -6.21
C ILE A 133 3.59 -15.13 -5.36
N CYS A 134 4.61 -15.16 -4.51
CA CYS A 134 4.96 -14.02 -3.65
C CYS A 134 6.08 -13.20 -4.30
N ILE A 135 5.81 -11.91 -4.53
CA ILE A 135 6.80 -10.97 -5.10
C ILE A 135 6.67 -9.65 -4.33
N SER A 136 7.80 -9.13 -3.84
CA SER A 136 7.81 -7.91 -3.03
C SER A 136 7.91 -6.62 -3.84
N SER A 137 8.04 -6.69 -5.15
CA SER A 137 8.18 -5.54 -6.03
C SER A 137 6.92 -5.30 -6.85
N PHE A 138 6.28 -4.15 -6.69
CA PHE A 138 5.13 -3.76 -7.51
C PHE A 138 5.49 -3.64 -8.99
N LYS A 139 6.69 -3.16 -9.30
CA LYS A 139 7.15 -3.07 -10.68
C LYS A 139 7.14 -4.45 -11.35
N MET A 140 7.68 -5.45 -10.68
CA MET A 140 7.69 -6.82 -11.18
C MET A 140 6.29 -7.41 -11.26
N ILE A 141 5.45 -7.17 -10.24
CA ILE A 141 4.05 -7.63 -10.24
C ILE A 141 3.32 -7.08 -11.47
N ILE A 142 3.41 -5.77 -11.71
CA ILE A 142 2.75 -5.13 -12.85
C ILE A 142 3.23 -5.73 -14.16
N ASP A 143 4.53 -5.92 -14.33
CA ASP A 143 5.10 -6.52 -15.55
C ASP A 143 4.55 -7.93 -15.79
N LEU A 144 4.48 -8.75 -14.74
CA LEU A 144 3.96 -10.11 -14.84
C LEU A 144 2.47 -10.13 -15.16
N ILE A 145 1.68 -9.25 -14.54
CA ILE A 145 0.25 -9.14 -14.84
C ILE A 145 0.03 -8.75 -16.31
N LYS A 146 0.75 -7.74 -16.79
CA LYS A 146 0.65 -7.32 -18.20
C LYS A 146 1.05 -8.44 -19.17
N SER A 147 1.94 -9.31 -18.76
CA SER A 147 2.39 -10.46 -19.57
C SER A 147 1.48 -11.69 -19.46
N GLY A 148 0.40 -11.60 -18.69
CA GLY A 148 -0.60 -12.67 -18.62
C GLY A 148 -0.30 -13.78 -17.61
N TYR A 149 0.58 -13.56 -16.66
CA TYR A 149 0.93 -14.59 -15.68
C TYR A 149 -0.07 -14.77 -14.55
N GLY A 150 -1.00 -13.83 -14.38
CA GLY A 150 -2.01 -13.97 -13.34
C GLY A 150 -2.71 -12.66 -13.04
N ILE A 151 -3.30 -12.61 -11.84
CA ILE A 151 -3.99 -11.44 -11.29
C ILE A 151 -3.31 -10.99 -10.00
N SER A 152 -3.61 -9.76 -9.57
CA SER A 152 -3.16 -9.27 -8.28
C SER A 152 -4.21 -8.32 -7.69
N PHE A 153 -4.01 -7.90 -6.45
CA PHE A 153 -4.87 -6.94 -5.78
C PHE A 153 -4.02 -5.79 -5.24
N VAL A 154 -4.39 -4.57 -5.58
CA VAL A 154 -3.61 -3.36 -5.31
C VAL A 154 -4.56 -2.19 -5.03
N TYR A 155 -4.01 -1.08 -4.54
CA TYR A 155 -4.79 0.15 -4.45
C TYR A 155 -5.04 0.73 -5.84
N GLU A 156 -6.20 1.36 -6.00
CA GLU A 156 -6.64 1.92 -7.28
C GLU A 156 -5.65 2.92 -7.88
N VAL A 157 -5.00 3.72 -7.03
CA VAL A 157 -3.99 4.68 -7.51
C VAL A 157 -2.86 3.99 -8.27
N LEU A 158 -2.45 2.82 -7.82
CA LEU A 158 -1.45 2.02 -8.52
C LEU A 158 -2.03 1.43 -9.80
N ALA A 159 -3.23 0.87 -9.72
CA ALA A 159 -3.89 0.28 -10.89
C ALA A 159 -4.04 1.29 -12.03
N LYS A 160 -4.38 2.53 -11.71
CA LYS A 160 -4.56 3.59 -12.70
C LYS A 160 -3.26 4.19 -13.21
N SER A 161 -2.12 3.88 -12.58
CA SER A 161 -0.82 4.38 -13.01
C SER A 161 -0.36 3.77 -14.33
N ASP A 162 -0.93 2.64 -14.73
CA ASP A 162 -0.57 1.96 -15.97
C ASP A 162 -1.85 1.66 -16.78
N PRO A 163 -2.07 2.34 -17.92
CA PRO A 163 -3.28 2.16 -18.71
C PRO A 163 -3.38 0.80 -19.40
N GLU A 164 -2.32 0.00 -19.40
CA GLU A 164 -2.33 -1.35 -19.96
C GLU A 164 -2.82 -2.41 -18.98
N LEU A 165 -3.11 -2.02 -17.73
CA LEU A 165 -3.73 -2.92 -16.76
C LEU A 165 -5.25 -2.91 -16.90
N GLY A 166 -5.86 -4.09 -16.85
CA GLY A 166 -7.29 -4.23 -16.62
C GLY A 166 -7.57 -4.11 -15.12
N ILE A 167 -8.70 -3.50 -14.78
CA ILE A 167 -9.12 -3.31 -13.39
C ILE A 167 -10.45 -4.03 -13.18
N PHE A 168 -10.56 -4.77 -12.08
CA PHE A 168 -11.79 -5.42 -11.68
C PHE A 168 -12.03 -5.24 -10.17
N THR A 169 -13.25 -5.50 -9.73
CA THR A 169 -13.59 -5.42 -8.32
C THR A 169 -14.16 -6.76 -7.85
N LEU A 170 -13.99 -7.05 -6.56
CA LEU A 170 -14.66 -8.20 -5.96
C LEU A 170 -16.13 -7.87 -5.75
N LYS A 171 -17.01 -8.84 -5.98
CA LYS A 171 -18.44 -8.71 -5.69
C LYS A 171 -18.65 -8.37 -4.22
N GLY A 172 -19.60 -7.49 -3.94
CA GLY A 172 -19.97 -7.04 -2.62
C GLY A 172 -19.66 -5.56 -2.43
N GLU A 173 -19.54 -5.14 -1.17
CA GLU A 173 -19.24 -3.75 -0.87
C GLU A 173 -17.86 -3.37 -1.38
N PRO A 174 -17.70 -2.17 -1.96
CA PRO A 174 -16.38 -1.70 -2.37
C PRO A 174 -15.41 -1.71 -1.20
N ILE A 175 -14.20 -2.17 -1.46
CA ILE A 175 -13.14 -2.19 -0.44
C ILE A 175 -12.45 -0.83 -0.47
N VAL A 176 -12.56 -0.08 0.62
CA VAL A 176 -11.88 1.21 0.79
C VAL A 176 -11.12 1.16 2.11
N ARG A 177 -9.87 1.56 2.08
CA ARG A 177 -9.01 1.55 3.26
C ARG A 177 -8.36 2.91 3.47
N GLU A 178 -7.91 3.14 4.69
CA GLU A 178 -7.29 4.38 5.09
C GLU A 178 -5.77 4.31 4.96
N PHE A 179 -5.19 5.38 4.43
CA PHE A 179 -3.77 5.68 4.63
C PHE A 179 -3.68 6.60 5.82
N ASN A 180 -2.80 6.30 6.76
CA ASN A 180 -2.64 7.05 7.99
C ASN A 180 -1.21 7.50 8.20
N VAL A 181 -1.05 8.71 8.73
CA VAL A 181 0.22 9.15 9.30
C VAL A 181 0.33 8.55 10.69
N ILE A 182 1.38 7.79 10.94
CA ILE A 182 1.58 7.03 12.18
C ILE A 182 2.86 7.50 12.86
N TYR A 183 2.81 7.69 14.17
CA TYR A 183 3.92 8.11 14.99
C TYR A 183 3.84 7.44 16.36
N LEU A 184 4.96 7.35 17.05
CA LEU A 184 4.95 6.83 18.43
C LEU A 184 4.03 7.70 19.30
N LYS A 185 3.17 7.04 20.06
CA LYS A 185 2.29 7.72 20.99
C LYS A 185 3.16 8.52 21.97
N HIS A 186 2.79 9.75 22.23
CA HIS A 186 3.52 10.71 23.07
C HIS A 186 4.78 11.32 22.42
N ALA A 187 5.15 10.95 21.19
CA ALA A 187 6.20 11.66 20.47
C ALA A 187 5.68 13.04 20.03
N ASP A 188 6.53 14.04 20.11
CA ASP A 188 6.20 15.39 19.64
C ASP A 188 6.66 15.54 18.19
N VAL A 189 5.77 15.23 17.25
CA VAL A 189 6.06 15.28 15.81
C VAL A 189 5.19 16.30 15.07
N ARG A 190 4.38 17.09 15.80
CA ARG A 190 3.42 18.01 15.17
C ARG A 190 4.09 18.98 14.21
N GLU A 191 5.15 19.63 14.63
CA GLU A 191 5.88 20.58 13.79
C GLU A 191 6.45 19.91 12.55
N LYS A 192 7.06 18.73 12.71
CA LYS A 192 7.62 17.97 11.59
C LYS A 192 6.55 17.50 10.62
N MET A 193 5.37 17.15 11.11
CA MET A 193 4.23 16.82 10.25
C MET A 193 3.77 18.05 9.44
N GLU A 194 3.75 19.23 10.06
CA GLU A 194 3.37 20.46 9.38
C GLU A 194 4.34 20.84 8.27
N TRP A 195 5.62 20.49 8.39
CA TRP A 195 6.60 20.78 7.33
C TRP A 195 6.28 20.10 6.02
N PHE A 196 5.71 18.90 6.07
CA PHE A 196 5.57 18.04 4.90
C PHE A 196 4.11 17.86 4.48
N LEU A 197 3.20 17.73 5.43
CA LEU A 197 1.79 17.46 5.15
C LEU A 197 0.97 18.78 4.96
#